data_16f746bd89a2bfeca0079326b6dff6fa
#
_entry.id   16f746bd89a2bfeca0079326b6dff6fa
#
_cell.length_a   1.000
_cell.length_b   1.000
_cell.length_c   1.000
_cell.angle_alpha   90.00
_cell.angle_beta   90.00
_cell.angle_gamma   90.00
#
_symmetry.space_group_name_H-M   'P 1'
#
loop_
_entity.id
_entity.type
_entity.pdbx_description
1 polymer ?
#
loop_
_entity_poly.entity_id
_entity_poly.type
_entity_poly.pdbx_seq_one_letter_code
_entity_poly.pdbx_strand_id
1 'polypeptide(L)'
;VHTQPILGVDRPLLELAAKSAGLSAEDIVAHELITADAQRGQVIGDLLAAGRLDNLTSVWASLEAMLAAKDDAEDILVLAAFNHEEVGSASTAGAGGPLLERVLAKVAAGFGDPAEIIANSIQVSADAAHAVHPNYPGKHDPTHHPLVNKGPVLKINANQRYASNAATETEWILACRAAGVPHQTFVGNNAVPCGSTIGPISATRLGLPTVDVGVPLLSMHSARELCGVDDIDYFVRALTAFYAAAQ
;
A
#
# COMPACT_ATOMS: atom_id res chain seq x y z
N VAL A 1 1.73 10.76 -23.80
CA VAL A 1 0.83 10.84 -24.95
C VAL A 1 1.02 9.66 -25.90
N HIS A 2 2.19 9.03 -25.94
CA HIS A 2 2.54 7.92 -26.84
C HIS A 2 2.97 6.69 -26.06
N THR A 3 2.01 6.10 -25.33
CA THR A 3 2.25 4.97 -24.42
C THR A 3 1.62 3.66 -24.90
N GLN A 4 1.11 3.61 -26.15
CA GLN A 4 0.55 2.39 -26.68
C GLN A 4 1.65 1.33 -26.86
N PRO A 5 1.52 0.15 -26.27
CA PRO A 5 2.47 -0.94 -26.48
C PRO A 5 2.39 -1.42 -27.93
N ILE A 6 3.55 -1.78 -28.48
CA ILE A 6 3.67 -2.32 -29.84
C ILE A 6 3.77 -3.83 -29.74
N LEU A 7 2.77 -4.54 -30.27
CA LEU A 7 2.77 -5.99 -30.33
C LEU A 7 3.40 -6.53 -31.64
N GLY A 8 3.47 -5.70 -32.66
CA GLY A 8 3.91 -6.02 -34.01
C GLY A 8 2.84 -5.72 -35.05
N VAL A 9 3.23 -5.78 -36.32
CA VAL A 9 2.33 -5.62 -37.46
C VAL A 9 1.58 -6.93 -37.68
N ASP A 10 0.30 -6.87 -38.03
CA ASP A 10 -0.57 -7.99 -38.38
C ASP A 10 -0.67 -9.10 -37.31
N ARG A 11 -0.57 -8.74 -36.06
CA ARG A 11 -0.83 -9.65 -34.91
C ARG A 11 -2.16 -9.33 -34.25
N PRO A 12 -3.20 -10.14 -34.45
CA PRO A 12 -4.50 -9.92 -33.81
C PRO A 12 -4.38 -10.21 -32.29
N LEU A 13 -4.42 -9.15 -31.50
CA LEU A 13 -4.24 -9.21 -30.03
C LEU A 13 -5.23 -10.15 -29.36
N LEU A 14 -6.50 -10.10 -29.78
CA LEU A 14 -7.54 -10.93 -29.19
C LEU A 14 -7.31 -12.43 -29.44
N GLU A 15 -6.86 -12.81 -30.64
CA GLU A 15 -6.51 -14.19 -30.93
C GLU A 15 -5.33 -14.70 -30.09
N LEU A 16 -4.32 -13.86 -29.87
CA LEU A 16 -3.18 -14.19 -29.01
C LEU A 16 -3.60 -14.36 -27.55
N ALA A 17 -4.46 -13.47 -27.05
CA ALA A 17 -5.00 -13.53 -25.69
C ALA A 17 -5.88 -14.78 -25.52
N ALA A 18 -6.79 -15.06 -26.46
CA ALA A 18 -7.63 -16.25 -26.47
C ALA A 18 -6.80 -17.53 -26.46
N LYS A 19 -5.81 -17.63 -27.34
CA LYS A 19 -4.89 -18.78 -27.42
C LYS A 19 -4.15 -18.97 -26.06
N SER A 20 -3.71 -17.91 -25.43
CA SER A 20 -3.05 -17.97 -24.11
C SER A 20 -3.98 -18.47 -23.02
N ALA A 21 -5.27 -18.15 -23.11
CA ALA A 21 -6.31 -18.58 -22.18
C ALA A 21 -6.91 -19.98 -22.54
N GLY A 22 -6.51 -20.58 -23.64
CA GLY A 22 -7.08 -21.85 -24.12
C GLY A 22 -8.50 -21.70 -24.67
N LEU A 23 -8.86 -20.52 -25.17
CA LEU A 23 -10.17 -20.18 -25.73
C LEU A 23 -10.09 -19.91 -27.24
N SER A 24 -11.26 -19.88 -27.91
CA SER A 24 -11.39 -19.28 -29.23
C SER A 24 -11.68 -17.77 -29.09
N ALA A 25 -11.15 -16.97 -30.00
CA ALA A 25 -11.44 -15.52 -30.01
C ALA A 25 -12.92 -15.22 -30.23
N GLU A 26 -13.63 -16.10 -30.90
CA GLU A 26 -15.07 -16.00 -31.18
C GLU A 26 -15.92 -16.21 -29.92
N ASP A 27 -15.39 -16.90 -28.90
CA ASP A 27 -16.06 -17.15 -27.62
C ASP A 27 -15.91 -15.97 -26.63
N ILE A 28 -15.04 -15.00 -26.94
CA ILE A 28 -14.76 -13.86 -26.07
C ILE A 28 -15.76 -12.74 -26.34
N VAL A 29 -16.70 -12.56 -25.44
CA VAL A 29 -17.73 -11.51 -25.53
C VAL A 29 -17.20 -10.14 -25.09
N ALA A 30 -16.35 -10.10 -24.06
CA ALA A 30 -15.70 -8.91 -23.55
C ALA A 30 -14.33 -9.26 -22.97
N HIS A 31 -13.43 -8.29 -22.88
CA HIS A 31 -12.10 -8.49 -22.33
C HIS A 31 -11.54 -7.23 -21.71
N GLU A 32 -10.66 -7.41 -20.73
CA GLU A 32 -9.76 -6.40 -20.19
C GLU A 32 -8.33 -6.90 -20.34
N LEU A 33 -7.47 -6.08 -20.94
CA LEU A 33 -6.07 -6.40 -21.15
C LEU A 33 -5.19 -5.32 -20.57
N ILE A 34 -4.32 -5.70 -19.65
CA ILE A 34 -3.43 -4.79 -18.93
C ILE A 34 -1.99 -5.19 -19.25
N THR A 35 -1.19 -4.21 -19.66
CA THR A 35 0.25 -4.40 -19.88
C THR A 35 0.99 -4.40 -18.55
N ALA A 36 1.97 -5.28 -18.40
CA ALA A 36 2.82 -5.35 -17.21
C ALA A 36 4.26 -5.65 -17.61
N ASP A 37 5.22 -5.15 -16.82
CA ASP A 37 6.61 -5.56 -16.94
C ASP A 37 6.73 -7.06 -16.63
N ALA A 38 7.33 -7.81 -17.54
CA ALA A 38 7.55 -9.25 -17.42
C ALA A 38 8.93 -9.61 -16.85
N GLN A 39 9.78 -8.62 -16.59
CA GLN A 39 11.10 -8.86 -16.01
C GLN A 39 10.95 -9.30 -14.56
N ARG A 40 11.70 -10.33 -14.18
CA ARG A 40 11.75 -10.77 -12.77
C ARG A 40 12.39 -9.72 -11.89
N GLY A 41 11.93 -9.65 -10.65
CA GLY A 41 12.59 -8.86 -9.61
C GLY A 41 14.07 -9.28 -9.44
N GLN A 42 14.93 -8.33 -9.15
CA GLN A 42 16.36 -8.54 -8.96
C GLN A 42 16.84 -7.73 -7.76
N VAL A 43 17.72 -8.33 -6.96
CA VAL A 43 18.48 -7.61 -5.95
C VAL A 43 19.76 -7.11 -6.60
N ILE A 44 20.02 -5.80 -6.49
CA ILE A 44 21.17 -5.09 -7.04
C ILE A 44 21.84 -4.35 -5.88
N GLY A 45 22.87 -4.95 -5.30
CA GLY A 45 23.46 -4.46 -4.06
C GLY A 45 22.47 -4.55 -2.90
N ASP A 46 22.10 -3.42 -2.33
CA ASP A 46 21.15 -3.27 -1.23
C ASP A 46 19.74 -2.83 -1.69
N LEU A 47 19.49 -2.87 -3.00
CA LEU A 47 18.20 -2.49 -3.61
C LEU A 47 17.49 -3.69 -4.24
N LEU A 48 16.18 -3.74 -4.10
CA LEU A 48 15.29 -4.59 -4.88
C LEU A 48 14.70 -3.79 -6.04
N ALA A 49 14.91 -4.29 -7.27
CA ALA A 49 14.34 -3.74 -8.49
C ALA A 49 13.24 -4.64 -9.03
N ALA A 50 12.01 -4.16 -9.09
CA ALA A 50 10.86 -4.89 -9.66
C ALA A 50 9.78 -3.93 -10.13
N GLY A 51 8.86 -4.40 -10.95
CA GLY A 51 7.61 -3.66 -11.21
C GLY A 51 6.61 -3.87 -10.08
N ARG A 52 5.71 -2.90 -9.87
CA ARG A 52 4.58 -2.98 -8.94
C ARG A 52 4.99 -3.18 -7.47
N LEU A 53 6.15 -2.66 -7.07
CA LEU A 53 6.52 -2.57 -5.66
C LEU A 53 5.51 -1.68 -4.92
N ASP A 54 5.04 -0.64 -5.56
CA ASP A 54 3.80 0.03 -5.26
C ASP A 54 2.63 -0.78 -5.86
N ASN A 55 1.80 -1.43 -5.05
CA ASN A 55 1.86 -1.48 -3.60
C ASN A 55 2.00 -2.94 -3.10
N LEU A 56 2.59 -3.84 -3.93
CA LEU A 56 2.78 -5.23 -3.55
C LEU A 56 3.73 -5.41 -2.36
N THR A 57 4.64 -4.47 -2.11
CA THR A 57 5.48 -4.47 -0.90
C THR A 57 4.64 -4.38 0.37
N SER A 58 3.65 -3.50 0.39
CA SER A 58 2.75 -3.35 1.54
C SER A 58 1.82 -4.54 1.70
N VAL A 59 1.27 -5.06 0.60
CA VAL A 59 0.39 -6.25 0.66
C VAL A 59 1.15 -7.46 1.18
N TRP A 60 2.36 -7.70 0.67
CA TRP A 60 3.18 -8.82 1.09
C TRP A 60 3.62 -8.66 2.56
N ALA A 61 4.14 -7.50 2.93
CA ALA A 61 4.60 -7.25 4.30
C ALA A 61 3.46 -7.38 5.33
N SER A 62 2.27 -6.90 4.99
CA SER A 62 1.09 -7.03 5.86
C SER A 62 0.63 -8.49 6.00
N LEU A 63 0.73 -9.28 4.93
CA LEU A 63 0.41 -10.71 4.96
C LEU A 63 1.41 -11.46 5.83
N GLU A 64 2.72 -11.25 5.65
CA GLU A 64 3.76 -11.87 6.47
C GLU A 64 3.60 -11.51 7.96
N ALA A 65 3.33 -10.24 8.26
CA ALA A 65 3.08 -9.80 9.62
C ALA A 65 1.84 -10.46 10.25
N MET A 66 0.76 -10.58 9.48
CA MET A 66 -0.46 -11.25 9.94
C MET A 66 -0.24 -12.74 10.18
N LEU A 67 0.52 -13.43 9.31
CA LEU A 67 0.87 -14.84 9.49
C LEU A 67 1.82 -15.08 10.67
N ALA A 68 2.62 -14.07 11.02
CA ALA A 68 3.49 -14.12 12.20
C ALA A 68 2.78 -13.76 13.52
N ALA A 69 1.56 -13.21 13.44
CA ALA A 69 0.79 -12.90 14.63
C ALA A 69 0.41 -14.16 15.39
N LYS A 70 0.35 -14.06 16.71
CA LYS A 70 -0.01 -15.20 17.56
C LYS A 70 -1.49 -15.47 17.55
N ASP A 71 -1.86 -16.74 17.70
CA ASP A 71 -3.27 -17.19 17.76
C ASP A 71 -3.99 -16.79 19.05
N ASP A 72 -3.27 -16.28 20.06
CA ASP A 72 -3.79 -15.85 21.36
C ASP A 72 -4.10 -14.34 21.44
N ALA A 73 -4.15 -13.65 20.29
CA ALA A 73 -4.54 -12.24 20.23
C ALA A 73 -5.97 -12.05 20.76
N GLU A 74 -6.16 -11.07 21.64
CA GLU A 74 -7.47 -10.69 22.14
C GLU A 74 -8.26 -9.85 21.11
N ASP A 75 -7.56 -9.25 20.17
CA ASP A 75 -8.12 -8.40 19.12
C ASP A 75 -8.37 -9.14 17.80
N ILE A 76 -9.28 -8.59 17.00
CA ILE A 76 -9.59 -9.09 15.66
C ILE A 76 -8.62 -8.48 14.66
N LEU A 77 -7.67 -9.28 14.18
CA LEU A 77 -6.72 -8.85 13.17
C LEU A 77 -7.35 -8.94 11.76
N VAL A 78 -7.29 -7.84 11.02
CA VAL A 78 -7.86 -7.76 9.66
C VAL A 78 -6.81 -7.24 8.68
N LEU A 79 -6.62 -7.96 7.58
CA LEU A 79 -5.90 -7.51 6.39
C LEU A 79 -6.88 -7.31 5.25
N ALA A 80 -6.95 -6.10 4.71
CA ALA A 80 -7.77 -5.78 3.54
C ALA A 80 -6.89 -5.22 2.42
N ALA A 81 -6.85 -5.91 1.28
CA ALA A 81 -6.19 -5.44 0.07
C ALA A 81 -7.25 -5.03 -0.96
N PHE A 82 -7.13 -3.82 -1.48
CA PHE A 82 -8.09 -3.22 -2.42
C PHE A 82 -7.53 -3.18 -3.83
N ASN A 83 -8.44 -3.16 -4.81
CA ASN A 83 -8.12 -2.89 -6.19
C ASN A 83 -8.39 -1.41 -6.54
N HIS A 84 -7.93 -0.96 -7.69
CA HIS A 84 -8.22 0.35 -8.26
C HIS A 84 -7.72 1.56 -7.44
N GLU A 85 -6.70 1.39 -6.58
CA GLU A 85 -6.11 2.50 -5.84
C GLU A 85 -5.59 3.57 -6.80
N GLU A 86 -4.81 3.19 -7.80
CA GLU A 86 -4.14 4.05 -8.79
C GLU A 86 -5.09 4.85 -9.70
N VAL A 87 -6.36 4.48 -9.70
CA VAL A 87 -7.42 5.18 -10.45
C VAL A 87 -8.47 5.82 -9.55
N GLY A 88 -8.15 5.98 -8.24
CA GLY A 88 -8.93 6.76 -7.30
C GLY A 88 -9.90 5.96 -6.42
N SER A 89 -9.77 4.64 -6.35
CA SER A 89 -10.52 3.76 -5.42
C SER A 89 -12.05 3.77 -5.56
N ALA A 90 -12.62 4.47 -6.54
CA ALA A 90 -14.05 4.66 -6.72
C ALA A 90 -14.70 3.50 -7.50
N SER A 91 -14.63 2.29 -6.92
CA SER A 91 -15.24 1.09 -7.49
C SER A 91 -15.73 0.15 -6.40
N THR A 92 -16.46 -0.90 -6.78
CA THR A 92 -16.96 -1.91 -5.82
C THR A 92 -15.84 -2.72 -5.15
N ALA A 93 -14.67 -2.83 -5.80
CA ALA A 93 -13.49 -3.52 -5.30
C ALA A 93 -12.42 -2.57 -4.74
N GLY A 94 -12.63 -1.25 -4.84
CA GLY A 94 -11.76 -0.21 -4.30
C GLY A 94 -12.11 0.14 -2.86
N ALA A 95 -11.22 0.86 -2.19
CA ALA A 95 -11.42 1.31 -0.81
C ALA A 95 -12.64 2.24 -0.63
N GLY A 96 -13.05 2.95 -1.69
CA GLY A 96 -14.28 3.73 -1.73
C GLY A 96 -15.56 2.89 -1.81
N GLY A 97 -15.46 1.60 -2.13
CA GLY A 97 -16.57 0.66 -2.19
C GLY A 97 -17.05 0.19 -0.81
N PRO A 98 -18.18 -0.53 -0.74
CA PRO A 98 -18.78 -0.96 0.53
C PRO A 98 -18.20 -2.25 1.10
N LEU A 99 -17.17 -2.84 0.48
CA LEU A 99 -16.67 -4.16 0.84
C LEU A 99 -16.19 -4.20 2.29
N LEU A 100 -15.26 -3.31 2.65
CA LEU A 100 -14.66 -3.29 3.99
C LEU A 100 -15.72 -3.05 5.07
N GLU A 101 -16.58 -2.06 4.88
CA GLU A 101 -17.67 -1.75 5.81
C GLU A 101 -18.57 -2.96 6.09
N ARG A 102 -19.00 -3.66 5.03
CA ARG A 102 -19.85 -4.84 5.15
C ARG A 102 -19.18 -6.01 5.86
N VAL A 103 -17.90 -6.23 5.56
CA VAL A 103 -17.12 -7.31 6.18
C VAL A 103 -16.91 -7.01 7.66
N LEU A 104 -16.44 -5.81 7.98
CA LEU A 104 -16.21 -5.41 9.38
C LEU A 104 -17.48 -5.46 10.20
N ALA A 105 -18.59 -4.92 9.70
CA ALA A 105 -19.86 -4.96 10.41
C ALA A 105 -20.32 -6.41 10.68
N LYS A 106 -20.13 -7.31 9.71
CA LYS A 106 -20.51 -8.72 9.88
C LYS A 106 -19.59 -9.46 10.85
N VAL A 107 -18.29 -9.21 10.82
CA VAL A 107 -17.32 -9.80 11.75
C VAL A 107 -17.57 -9.28 13.16
N ALA A 108 -17.66 -7.97 13.33
CA ALA A 108 -17.86 -7.34 14.63
C ALA A 108 -19.17 -7.79 15.32
N ALA A 109 -20.24 -8.00 14.56
CA ALA A 109 -21.51 -8.50 15.10
C ALA A 109 -21.41 -9.87 15.80
N GLY A 110 -20.34 -10.62 15.55
CA GLY A 110 -20.06 -11.89 16.27
C GLY A 110 -19.44 -11.68 17.66
N PHE A 111 -19.00 -10.47 17.99
CA PHE A 111 -18.25 -10.16 19.21
C PHE A 111 -18.90 -9.09 20.08
N GLY A 112 -19.85 -8.32 19.57
CA GLY A 112 -20.53 -7.26 20.31
C GLY A 112 -21.25 -6.26 19.42
N ASP A 113 -21.37 -5.00 19.89
CA ASP A 113 -21.91 -3.91 19.05
C ASP A 113 -20.88 -3.52 17.99
N PRO A 114 -21.19 -3.68 16.70
CA PRO A 114 -20.26 -3.32 15.62
C PRO A 114 -19.79 -1.86 15.66
N ALA A 115 -20.64 -0.92 16.07
CA ALA A 115 -20.28 0.48 16.15
C ALA A 115 -19.23 0.75 17.23
N GLU A 116 -19.35 0.12 18.40
CA GLU A 116 -18.38 0.21 19.49
C GLU A 116 -17.05 -0.46 19.10
N ILE A 117 -17.10 -1.63 18.48
CA ILE A 117 -15.89 -2.34 18.05
C ILE A 117 -15.12 -1.53 17.00
N ILE A 118 -15.81 -0.97 16.00
CA ILE A 118 -15.17 -0.13 14.98
C ILE A 118 -14.62 1.16 15.60
N ALA A 119 -15.32 1.79 16.52
CA ALA A 119 -14.86 3.01 17.19
C ALA A 119 -13.59 2.79 18.04
N ASN A 120 -13.40 1.58 18.57
CA ASN A 120 -12.22 1.19 19.35
C ASN A 120 -11.13 0.51 18.50
N SER A 121 -11.30 0.46 17.19
CA SER A 121 -10.32 -0.11 16.26
C SER A 121 -9.36 0.97 15.75
N ILE A 122 -8.19 0.53 15.28
CA ILE A 122 -7.20 1.39 14.61
C ILE A 122 -6.78 0.76 13.29
N GLN A 123 -6.51 1.59 12.30
CA GLN A 123 -6.09 1.17 10.97
C GLN A 123 -4.69 1.65 10.62
N VAL A 124 -3.88 0.75 10.07
CA VAL A 124 -2.70 1.11 9.29
C VAL A 124 -3.07 1.11 7.82
N SER A 125 -3.00 2.26 7.18
CA SER A 125 -3.09 2.41 5.73
C SER A 125 -1.69 2.25 5.16
N ALA A 126 -1.43 1.06 4.63
CA ALA A 126 -0.11 0.66 4.15
C ALA A 126 -0.01 0.90 2.64
N ASP A 127 0.74 1.92 2.27
CA ASP A 127 0.92 2.34 0.88
C ASP A 127 2.29 2.99 0.68
N ALA A 128 2.99 2.65 -0.41
CA ALA A 128 4.36 3.07 -0.64
C ALA A 128 4.56 4.60 -0.53
N ALA A 129 5.75 5.02 -0.18
CA ALA A 129 6.13 6.42 -0.07
C ALA A 129 7.24 6.78 -1.05
N HIS A 130 7.29 8.03 -1.50
CA HIS A 130 8.38 8.50 -2.32
C HIS A 130 9.67 8.65 -1.49
N ALA A 131 10.73 7.94 -1.87
CA ALA A 131 12.08 8.24 -1.43
C ALA A 131 12.65 9.44 -2.21
N VAL A 132 13.62 10.13 -1.62
CA VAL A 132 14.33 11.22 -2.31
C VAL A 132 15.09 10.66 -3.49
N HIS A 133 14.68 11.05 -4.69
CA HIS A 133 15.40 10.68 -5.90
C HIS A 133 16.59 11.62 -6.07
N PRO A 134 17.82 11.10 -6.28
CA PRO A 134 19.04 11.92 -6.34
C PRO A 134 19.02 13.00 -7.43
N ASN A 135 18.28 12.79 -8.52
CA ASN A 135 18.13 13.78 -9.57
C ASN A 135 17.07 14.85 -9.27
N TYR A 136 16.22 14.63 -8.27
CA TYR A 136 15.07 15.50 -7.98
C TYR A 136 14.89 15.81 -6.48
N PRO A 137 15.96 16.12 -5.74
CA PRO A 137 15.86 16.33 -4.28
C PRO A 137 14.94 17.51 -3.94
N GLY A 138 14.85 18.52 -4.80
CA GLY A 138 13.94 19.65 -4.61
C GLY A 138 12.44 19.36 -4.72
N LYS A 139 12.06 18.12 -5.02
CA LYS A 139 10.65 17.69 -4.96
C LYS A 139 10.18 17.35 -3.55
N HIS A 140 11.12 17.17 -2.61
CA HIS A 140 10.83 16.85 -1.21
C HIS A 140 10.90 18.10 -0.33
N ASP A 141 10.29 18.00 0.86
CA ASP A 141 10.47 18.96 1.92
C ASP A 141 11.97 19.04 2.32
N PRO A 142 12.52 20.20 2.60
CA PRO A 142 13.96 20.35 2.87
C PRO A 142 14.42 19.68 4.18
N THR A 143 13.49 19.34 5.08
CA THR A 143 13.80 18.74 6.39
C THR A 143 13.48 17.26 6.44
N HIS A 144 12.40 16.82 5.75
CA HIS A 144 11.90 15.46 5.76
C HIS A 144 12.26 14.75 4.45
N HIS A 145 13.36 14.01 4.49
CA HIS A 145 13.97 13.35 3.32
C HIS A 145 13.98 11.84 3.49
N PRO A 146 12.88 11.13 3.19
CA PRO A 146 12.87 9.67 3.25
C PRO A 146 13.89 9.08 2.28
N LEU A 147 14.70 8.15 2.78
CA LEU A 147 15.73 7.45 2.03
C LEU A 147 15.45 5.96 2.05
N VAL A 148 15.88 5.24 1.02
CA VAL A 148 15.85 3.78 0.99
C VAL A 148 16.79 3.18 2.05
N ASN A 149 16.45 2.01 2.58
CA ASN A 149 17.15 1.31 3.66
C ASN A 149 17.27 2.12 4.97
N LYS A 150 16.28 2.98 5.26
CA LYS A 150 16.20 3.76 6.50
C LYS A 150 14.90 3.53 7.27
N GLY A 151 14.13 2.53 6.89
CA GLY A 151 12.90 2.10 7.51
C GLY A 151 11.63 2.71 6.92
N PRO A 152 10.46 2.21 7.32
CA PRO A 152 9.17 2.65 6.83
C PRO A 152 8.95 4.14 7.09
N VAL A 153 8.17 4.72 6.21
CA VAL A 153 7.88 6.16 6.17
C VAL A 153 6.48 6.41 6.72
N LEU A 154 6.38 7.21 7.77
CA LEU A 154 5.14 7.79 8.27
C LEU A 154 4.79 9.02 7.41
N LYS A 155 3.58 9.05 6.86
CA LYS A 155 3.12 10.11 5.96
C LYS A 155 2.23 11.10 6.71
N ILE A 156 2.56 12.39 6.65
CA ILE A 156 1.83 13.48 7.32
C ILE A 156 1.42 14.54 6.31
N ASN A 157 0.18 15.00 6.40
CA ASN A 157 -0.31 16.11 5.58
C ASN A 157 -1.37 16.91 6.30
N ALA A 158 -1.15 18.23 6.47
CA ALA A 158 -2.08 19.14 7.15
C ALA A 158 -3.45 19.25 6.46
N ASN A 159 -3.53 18.99 5.15
CA ASN A 159 -4.79 18.99 4.38
C ASN A 159 -5.48 17.61 4.38
N GLN A 160 -5.03 16.69 5.24
CA GLN A 160 -5.60 15.34 5.36
C GLN A 160 -5.59 14.54 4.04
N ARG A 161 -4.54 14.76 3.24
CA ARG A 161 -4.24 13.89 2.08
C ARG A 161 -3.71 12.52 2.55
N TYR A 162 -3.23 12.48 3.79
CA TYR A 162 -2.96 11.31 4.61
C TYR A 162 -3.77 11.43 5.90
N ALA A 163 -4.25 10.34 6.45
CA ALA A 163 -5.14 10.33 7.61
C ALA A 163 -4.40 10.40 8.96
N SER A 164 -3.07 10.32 8.95
CA SER A 164 -2.23 10.34 10.15
C SER A 164 -2.49 11.57 11.02
N ASN A 165 -2.52 11.35 12.33
CA ASN A 165 -2.57 12.39 13.36
C ASN A 165 -1.72 11.97 14.57
N ALA A 166 -1.48 12.88 15.50
CA ALA A 166 -0.56 12.65 16.62
C ALA A 166 -0.86 11.38 17.44
N ALA A 167 -2.13 10.99 17.59
CA ALA A 167 -2.50 9.78 18.30
C ALA A 167 -2.10 8.53 17.52
N THR A 168 -2.51 8.43 16.25
CA THR A 168 -2.21 7.27 15.40
C THR A 168 -0.73 7.18 15.02
N GLU A 169 -0.04 8.32 14.90
CA GLU A 169 1.42 8.40 14.76
C GLU A 169 2.13 7.79 15.97
N THR A 170 1.63 8.07 17.18
CA THR A 170 2.20 7.52 18.41
C THR A 170 2.17 6.00 18.40
N GLU A 171 1.04 5.39 18.05
CA GLU A 171 0.90 3.93 17.99
C GLU A 171 1.90 3.31 16.99
N TRP A 172 2.04 3.92 15.82
CA TRP A 172 3.01 3.46 14.82
C TRP A 172 4.46 3.59 15.29
N ILE A 173 4.81 4.72 15.88
CA ILE A 173 6.17 4.97 16.41
C ILE A 173 6.49 4.00 17.55
N LEU A 174 5.54 3.70 18.41
CA LEU A 174 5.73 2.71 19.48
C LEU A 174 5.92 1.31 18.91
N ALA A 175 5.18 0.91 17.89
CA ALA A 175 5.37 -0.36 17.19
C ALA A 175 6.77 -0.46 16.56
N CYS A 176 7.24 0.59 15.88
CA CYS A 176 8.60 0.63 15.33
C CYS A 176 9.66 0.48 16.43
N ARG A 177 9.49 1.17 17.56
CA ARG A 177 10.40 1.09 18.71
C ARG A 177 10.42 -0.31 19.32
N ALA A 178 9.26 -0.92 19.51
CA ALA A 178 9.13 -2.28 20.04
C ALA A 178 9.83 -3.31 19.14
N ALA A 179 9.72 -3.12 17.81
CA ALA A 179 10.40 -3.95 16.83
C ALA A 179 11.91 -3.66 16.70
N GLY A 180 12.44 -2.59 17.30
CA GLY A 180 13.80 -2.12 17.07
C GLY A 180 14.06 -1.71 15.61
N VAL A 181 13.05 -1.10 14.96
CA VAL A 181 13.07 -0.70 13.56
C VAL A 181 13.20 0.82 13.46
N PRO A 182 14.08 1.35 12.60
CA PRO A 182 14.09 2.77 12.30
C PRO A 182 12.82 3.17 11.55
N HIS A 183 12.41 4.43 11.69
CA HIS A 183 11.31 4.99 10.91
C HIS A 183 11.65 6.39 10.43
N GLN A 184 10.98 6.83 9.40
CA GLN A 184 11.17 8.13 8.78
C GLN A 184 9.81 8.85 8.68
N THR A 185 9.85 10.16 8.45
CA THR A 185 8.65 10.96 8.24
C THR A 185 8.67 11.59 6.84
N PHE A 186 7.56 11.54 6.14
CA PHE A 186 7.32 12.27 4.90
C PHE A 186 6.35 13.41 5.16
N VAL A 187 6.77 14.60 4.76
CA VAL A 187 5.93 15.78 4.63
C VAL A 187 6.04 16.28 3.20
N GLY A 188 4.91 16.56 2.56
CA GLY A 188 4.92 17.03 1.16
C GLY A 188 5.57 18.41 1.03
N ASN A 189 6.35 18.61 -0.05
CA ASN A 189 6.82 19.93 -0.42
C ASN A 189 5.63 20.80 -0.87
N ASN A 190 5.49 21.99 -0.31
CA ASN A 190 4.36 22.89 -0.62
C ASN A 190 4.26 23.31 -2.11
N ALA A 191 5.35 23.23 -2.85
CA ALA A 191 5.38 23.53 -4.29
C ALA A 191 5.04 22.32 -5.17
N VAL A 192 4.80 21.15 -4.58
CA VAL A 192 4.50 19.91 -5.29
C VAL A 192 3.12 19.41 -4.88
N PRO A 193 2.22 19.10 -5.82
CA PRO A 193 0.93 18.49 -5.47
C PRO A 193 1.12 17.23 -4.65
N CYS A 194 0.41 17.13 -3.53
CA CYS A 194 0.43 15.93 -2.70
C CYS A 194 -0.49 14.87 -3.30
N GLY A 195 -0.02 13.63 -3.40
CA GLY A 195 -0.84 12.46 -3.65
C GLY A 195 -1.85 12.22 -2.52
N SER A 196 -2.57 11.15 -2.60
CA SER A 196 -3.43 10.63 -1.53
C SER A 196 -3.31 9.11 -1.52
N THR A 197 -3.90 8.48 -0.53
CA THR A 197 -3.90 7.04 -0.31
C THR A 197 -5.32 6.57 -0.03
N ILE A 198 -5.50 5.29 0.21
CA ILE A 198 -6.77 4.73 0.69
C ILE A 198 -7.10 5.15 2.13
N GLY A 199 -6.09 5.58 2.92
CA GLY A 199 -6.24 5.93 4.33
C GLY A 199 -7.34 6.93 4.61
N PRO A 200 -7.31 8.14 4.01
CA PRO A 200 -8.37 9.13 4.18
C PRO A 200 -9.75 8.65 3.75
N ILE A 201 -9.83 7.76 2.74
CA ILE A 201 -11.09 7.22 2.23
C ILE A 201 -11.73 6.30 3.28
N SER A 202 -10.99 5.32 3.77
CA SER A 202 -11.48 4.38 4.79
C SER A 202 -11.70 5.06 6.13
N ALA A 203 -10.79 5.94 6.56
CA ALA A 203 -10.92 6.72 7.78
C ALA A 203 -12.23 7.53 7.83
N THR A 204 -12.53 8.27 6.77
CA THR A 204 -13.74 9.10 6.71
C THR A 204 -15.03 8.31 6.57
N ARG A 205 -15.00 7.18 5.87
CA ARG A 205 -16.19 6.34 5.69
C ARG A 205 -16.56 5.52 6.92
N LEU A 206 -15.57 5.04 7.66
CA LEU A 206 -15.76 4.10 8.77
C LEU A 206 -15.57 4.75 10.13
N GLY A 207 -15.02 5.98 10.17
CA GLY A 207 -14.66 6.63 11.42
C GLY A 207 -13.48 5.98 12.13
N LEU A 208 -12.60 5.29 11.39
CA LEU A 208 -11.43 4.59 11.95
C LEU A 208 -10.25 5.54 12.16
N PRO A 209 -9.70 5.64 13.38
CA PRO A 209 -8.38 6.22 13.58
C PRO A 209 -7.37 5.54 12.67
N THR A 210 -6.66 6.31 11.84
CA THR A 210 -5.82 5.76 10.78
C THR A 210 -4.45 6.42 10.76
N VAL A 211 -3.40 5.61 10.56
CA VAL A 211 -2.05 6.07 10.25
C VAL A 211 -1.67 5.63 8.85
N ASP A 212 -1.13 6.55 8.04
CA ASP A 212 -0.62 6.27 6.69
C ASP A 212 0.89 6.06 6.73
N VAL A 213 1.33 4.90 6.27
CA VAL A 213 2.74 4.48 6.30
C VAL A 213 3.10 3.71 5.04
N GLY A 214 4.40 3.59 4.73
CA GLY A 214 4.81 2.75 3.62
C GLY A 214 6.30 2.59 3.44
N VAL A 215 6.69 1.69 2.54
CA VAL A 215 8.08 1.47 2.14
C VAL A 215 8.53 2.62 1.23
N PRO A 216 9.72 3.21 1.45
CA PRO A 216 10.23 4.24 0.55
C PRO A 216 10.66 3.65 -0.79
N LEU A 217 10.11 4.18 -1.89
CA LEU A 217 10.41 3.76 -3.25
C LEU A 217 11.10 4.86 -4.06
N LEU A 218 11.97 4.46 -4.96
CA LEU A 218 12.46 5.25 -6.09
C LEU A 218 11.73 4.83 -7.36
N SER A 219 11.47 5.79 -8.25
CA SER A 219 10.81 5.55 -9.55
C SER A 219 9.43 4.90 -9.45
N MET A 220 8.68 5.22 -8.39
CA MET A 220 7.28 4.81 -8.22
C MET A 220 6.46 5.09 -9.49
N HIS A 221 5.54 4.19 -9.85
CA HIS A 221 4.73 4.21 -11.07
C HIS A 221 5.51 4.02 -12.38
N SER A 222 6.80 3.70 -12.31
CA SER A 222 7.55 3.27 -13.49
C SER A 222 7.39 1.76 -13.75
N ALA A 223 7.80 1.32 -14.92
CA ALA A 223 7.80 -0.12 -15.23
C ALA A 223 8.74 -0.91 -14.31
N ARG A 224 9.72 -0.24 -13.67
CA ARG A 224 10.69 -0.87 -12.79
C ARG A 224 11.05 0.07 -11.65
N GLU A 225 10.51 -0.23 -10.50
CA GLU A 225 10.67 0.51 -9.26
C GLU A 225 11.82 -0.05 -8.43
N LEU A 226 12.28 0.73 -7.45
CA LEU A 226 13.37 0.34 -6.56
C LEU A 226 12.98 0.61 -5.11
N CYS A 227 13.25 -0.35 -4.23
CA CYS A 227 13.20 -0.13 -2.77
C CYS A 227 14.45 -0.68 -2.10
N GLY A 228 14.68 -0.30 -0.86
CA GLY A 228 15.70 -0.91 -0.03
C GLY A 228 15.31 -2.35 0.35
N VAL A 229 16.28 -3.26 0.33
CA VAL A 229 16.05 -4.65 0.78
C VAL A 229 15.70 -4.68 2.27
N ASP A 230 16.40 -3.88 3.08
CA ASP A 230 16.18 -3.81 4.52
C ASP A 230 14.81 -3.17 4.86
N ASP A 231 14.30 -2.26 4.02
CA ASP A 231 13.02 -1.58 4.27
C ASP A 231 11.84 -2.56 4.28
N ILE A 232 11.92 -3.64 3.49
CA ILE A 232 10.87 -4.67 3.46
C ILE A 232 10.87 -5.45 4.78
N ASP A 233 12.04 -5.88 5.29
CA ASP A 233 12.16 -6.55 6.60
C ASP A 233 11.70 -5.62 7.73
N TYR A 234 12.16 -4.39 7.72
CA TYR A 234 11.73 -3.39 8.70
C TYR A 234 10.22 -3.21 8.72
N PHE A 235 9.60 -3.18 7.54
CA PHE A 235 8.15 -3.00 7.45
C PHE A 235 7.38 -4.21 7.98
N VAL A 236 7.79 -5.44 7.65
CA VAL A 236 7.22 -6.66 8.23
C VAL A 236 7.32 -6.64 9.75
N ARG A 237 8.50 -6.34 10.31
CA ARG A 237 8.72 -6.31 11.76
C ARG A 237 7.90 -5.24 12.46
N ALA A 238 7.80 -4.04 11.88
CA ALA A 238 6.99 -2.96 12.44
C ALA A 238 5.50 -3.31 12.45
N LEU A 239 4.98 -3.89 11.35
CA LEU A 239 3.59 -4.36 11.27
C LEU A 239 3.31 -5.52 12.23
N THR A 240 4.25 -6.46 12.37
CA THR A 240 4.13 -7.56 13.35
C THR A 240 4.04 -7.02 14.78
N ALA A 241 4.88 -6.03 15.12
CA ALA A 241 4.83 -5.38 16.43
C ALA A 241 3.54 -4.57 16.62
N PHE A 242 3.02 -3.95 15.56
CA PHE A 242 1.73 -3.25 15.60
C PHE A 242 0.58 -4.22 15.90
N TYR A 243 0.54 -5.37 15.24
CA TYR A 243 -0.46 -6.41 15.55
C TYR A 243 -0.31 -6.98 16.97
N ALA A 244 0.92 -7.05 17.50
CA ALA A 244 1.16 -7.53 18.86
C ALA A 244 0.84 -6.49 19.94
N ALA A 245 0.88 -5.20 19.63
CA ALA A 245 0.54 -4.11 20.57
C ALA A 245 -0.96 -3.95 20.77
N ALA A 246 -1.75 -4.54 19.89
CA ALA A 246 -3.20 -4.65 19.99
C ALA A 246 -3.66 -5.75 21.00
N GLN A 247 -2.83 -6.07 22.00
CA GLN A 247 -3.12 -7.07 23.05
C GLN A 247 -3.35 -6.40 24.40
#